data_faee7c96a1a5ea40e105618f6e893df0
#
_entry.id   faee7c96a1a5ea40e105618f6e893df0
#
_cell.length_a   1.000
_cell.length_b   1.000
_cell.length_c   1.000
_cell.angle_alpha   90.00
_cell.angle_beta   90.00
_cell.angle_gamma   90.00
#
_symmetry.space_group_name_H-M   'P 1'
#
loop_
_entity.id
_entity.type
_entity.pdbx_description
1 polymer ?
#
loop_
_entity_poly.entity_id
_entity_poly.type
_entity_poly.pdbx_seq_one_letter_code
_entity_poly.pdbx_strand_id
1 'polypeptide(L)'
;GTRLRAEALSITINGKNIAEVSSMSIRDALSFFENLQLTETEKIISKQILKEIKSRLKFLMDVGLSYLTIDRESRTLSGGEAQRIKLATQIGSGLTGVLYVLDEPTIGLHHRDTERLLNSLKNLRDLGNTLIIVEHDEKTIREADHIIDMGPGAGENGGEIVCSGGIEDIINCKNSITGRYLKGEERIEIPKERRKG
;
A
#
# COMPACT_ATOMS: atom_id res chain seq x y z
N GLY A 1 12.50 18.43 -21.17
CA GLY A 1 11.28 19.18 -21.49
C GLY A 1 10.05 18.63 -20.78
N THR A 2 9.12 19.51 -20.49
CA THR A 2 7.92 19.24 -19.73
C THR A 2 6.85 18.44 -20.48
N ARG A 3 7.07 18.00 -21.73
CA ARG A 3 6.11 17.37 -22.67
C ARG A 3 4.84 18.20 -22.95
N LEU A 4 4.70 19.38 -22.35
CA LEU A 4 3.52 20.24 -22.45
C LEU A 4 3.79 21.45 -23.32
N ARG A 5 2.75 21.93 -24.01
CA ARG A 5 2.79 23.16 -24.78
C ARG A 5 2.85 24.39 -23.86
N ALA A 6 3.42 25.50 -24.36
CA ALA A 6 3.57 26.73 -23.60
C ALA A 6 2.21 27.27 -23.09
N GLU A 7 1.16 27.12 -23.89
CA GLU A 7 -0.20 27.55 -23.53
C GLU A 7 -0.73 26.78 -22.31
N ALA A 8 -0.45 25.47 -22.21
CA ALA A 8 -0.84 24.66 -21.05
C ALA A 8 -0.05 25.06 -19.78
N LEU A 9 1.21 25.46 -19.94
CA LEU A 9 2.05 25.92 -18.85
C LEU A 9 1.73 27.34 -18.38
N SER A 10 1.01 28.14 -19.17
CA SER A 10 0.56 29.48 -18.78
C SER A 10 -0.64 29.47 -17.82
N ILE A 11 -1.35 28.33 -17.75
CA ILE A 11 -2.49 28.19 -16.82
C ILE A 11 -1.97 27.84 -15.44
N THR A 12 -2.35 28.63 -14.44
CA THR A 12 -1.91 28.43 -13.04
C THR A 12 -3.09 28.37 -12.08
N ILE A 13 -2.93 27.59 -11.01
CA ILE A 13 -3.81 27.56 -9.84
C ILE A 13 -2.95 27.85 -8.61
N ASN A 14 -3.31 28.86 -7.83
CA ASN A 14 -2.48 29.34 -6.71
C ASN A 14 -1.01 29.59 -7.11
N GLY A 15 -0.78 30.17 -8.30
CA GLY A 15 0.55 30.51 -8.81
C GLY A 15 1.40 29.34 -9.30
N LYS A 16 0.84 28.13 -9.40
CA LYS A 16 1.55 26.95 -9.89
C LYS A 16 0.87 26.36 -11.12
N ASN A 17 1.67 26.03 -12.14
CA ASN A 17 1.21 25.33 -13.32
C ASN A 17 1.24 23.81 -13.12
N ILE A 18 0.69 23.07 -14.10
CA ILE A 18 0.59 21.61 -14.02
C ILE A 18 1.95 20.91 -13.90
N ALA A 19 3.02 21.41 -14.55
CA ALA A 19 4.35 20.82 -14.47
C ALA A 19 4.95 21.02 -13.07
N GLU A 20 4.80 22.21 -12.49
CA GLU A 20 5.26 22.51 -11.13
C GLU A 20 4.53 21.65 -10.08
N VAL A 21 3.22 21.48 -10.23
CA VAL A 21 2.44 20.59 -9.33
C VAL A 21 2.85 19.13 -9.53
N SER A 22 3.07 18.69 -10.77
CA SER A 22 3.47 17.30 -11.05
C SER A 22 4.87 16.96 -10.52
N SER A 23 5.78 17.94 -10.44
CA SER A 23 7.12 17.77 -9.88
C SER A 23 7.17 17.74 -8.35
N MET A 24 6.06 18.04 -7.68
CA MET A 24 5.96 17.93 -6.23
C MET A 24 6.00 16.47 -5.78
N SER A 25 6.53 16.23 -4.57
CA SER A 25 6.29 14.97 -3.88
C SER A 25 4.79 14.78 -3.63
N ILE A 26 4.35 13.52 -3.51
CA ILE A 26 2.94 13.21 -3.16
C ILE A 26 2.51 13.94 -1.89
N ARG A 27 3.41 14.04 -0.91
CA ARG A 27 3.19 14.80 0.34
C ARG A 27 2.93 16.28 0.07
N ASP A 28 3.81 16.91 -0.71
CA ASP A 28 3.74 18.35 -0.97
C ASP A 28 2.53 18.67 -1.86
N ALA A 29 2.23 17.79 -2.81
CA ALA A 29 1.05 17.91 -3.66
C ALA A 29 -0.24 17.81 -2.83
N LEU A 30 -0.33 16.87 -1.89
CA LEU A 30 -1.49 16.76 -0.99
C LEU A 30 -1.66 18.06 -0.18
N SER A 31 -0.57 18.54 0.43
CA SER A 31 -0.58 19.81 1.18
C SER A 31 -0.99 20.99 0.30
N PHE A 32 -0.50 21.07 -0.94
CA PHE A 32 -0.90 22.09 -1.90
C PHE A 32 -2.41 22.07 -2.17
N PHE A 33 -2.99 20.89 -2.47
CA PHE A 33 -4.42 20.77 -2.75
C PHE A 33 -5.29 20.98 -1.50
N GLU A 34 -4.80 20.72 -0.30
CA GLU A 34 -5.52 20.99 0.95
C GLU A 34 -5.60 22.47 1.26
N ASN A 35 -4.57 23.24 0.92
CA ASN A 35 -4.43 24.67 1.23
C ASN A 35 -4.78 25.60 0.08
N LEU A 36 -5.46 25.11 -0.98
CA LEU A 36 -5.89 25.94 -2.10
C LEU A 36 -6.80 27.07 -1.66
N GLN A 37 -6.43 28.29 -2.08
CA GLN A 37 -7.28 29.47 -1.90
C GLN A 37 -8.19 29.62 -3.12
N LEU A 38 -9.47 29.30 -2.95
CA LEU A 38 -10.47 29.28 -4.01
C LEU A 38 -11.64 30.20 -3.65
N THR A 39 -12.19 30.89 -4.64
CA THR A 39 -13.49 31.59 -4.53
C THR A 39 -14.62 30.60 -4.33
N GLU A 40 -15.79 31.07 -3.88
CA GLU A 40 -16.96 30.20 -3.66
C GLU A 40 -17.40 29.48 -4.95
N THR A 41 -17.35 30.15 -6.09
CA THR A 41 -17.67 29.54 -7.38
C THR A 41 -16.68 28.42 -7.74
N GLU A 42 -15.36 28.66 -7.57
CA GLU A 42 -14.33 27.67 -7.83
C GLU A 42 -14.42 26.46 -6.90
N LYS A 43 -14.77 26.66 -5.63
CA LYS A 43 -15.02 25.57 -4.67
C LYS A 43 -16.15 24.67 -5.13
N ILE A 44 -17.25 25.25 -5.63
CA ILE A 44 -18.40 24.48 -6.13
C ILE A 44 -17.99 23.66 -7.36
N ILE A 45 -17.33 24.29 -8.33
CA ILE A 45 -16.91 23.64 -9.58
C ILE A 45 -15.90 22.53 -9.32
N SER A 46 -14.90 22.78 -8.45
CA SER A 46 -13.79 21.86 -8.21
C SER A 46 -14.06 20.80 -7.14
N LYS A 47 -15.18 20.87 -6.43
CA LYS A 47 -15.50 20.04 -5.25
C LYS A 47 -15.26 18.54 -5.50
N GLN A 48 -15.82 17.99 -6.57
CA GLN A 48 -15.69 16.56 -6.87
C GLN A 48 -14.27 16.21 -7.33
N ILE A 49 -13.66 17.05 -8.16
CA ILE A 49 -12.30 16.84 -8.68
C ILE A 49 -11.29 16.86 -7.53
N LEU A 50 -11.39 17.85 -6.64
CA LEU A 50 -10.49 17.95 -5.49
C LEU A 50 -10.67 16.81 -4.50
N LYS A 51 -11.92 16.33 -4.31
CA LYS A 51 -12.18 15.14 -3.50
C LYS A 51 -11.44 13.92 -4.04
N GLU A 52 -11.52 13.68 -5.34
CA GLU A 52 -10.83 12.56 -6.00
C GLU A 52 -9.30 12.68 -5.92
N ILE A 53 -8.76 13.86 -6.24
CA ILE A 53 -7.31 14.10 -6.18
C ILE A 53 -6.79 13.88 -4.76
N LYS A 54 -7.43 14.49 -3.74
CA LYS A 54 -7.02 14.35 -2.34
C LYS A 54 -7.12 12.91 -1.86
N SER A 55 -8.18 12.19 -2.22
CA SER A 55 -8.36 10.78 -1.86
C SER A 55 -7.23 9.91 -2.42
N ARG A 56 -6.88 10.08 -3.69
CA ARG A 56 -5.78 9.33 -4.33
C ARG A 56 -4.41 9.68 -3.77
N LEU A 57 -4.13 10.97 -3.55
CA LEU A 57 -2.87 11.41 -2.94
C LEU A 57 -2.74 10.89 -1.51
N LYS A 58 -3.82 10.96 -0.71
CA LYS A 58 -3.85 10.43 0.64
C LYS A 58 -3.57 8.93 0.67
N PHE A 59 -4.20 8.19 -0.24
CA PHE A 59 -3.94 6.75 -0.33
C PHE A 59 -2.46 6.46 -0.69
N LEU A 60 -1.89 7.19 -1.67
CA LEU A 60 -0.46 7.07 -1.99
C LEU A 60 0.45 7.38 -0.79
N MET A 61 0.04 8.32 0.07
CA MET A 61 0.70 8.56 1.36
C MET A 61 0.60 7.36 2.31
N ASP A 62 -0.60 6.77 2.41
CA ASP A 62 -0.88 5.67 3.33
C ASP A 62 -0.13 4.38 2.94
N VAL A 63 0.11 4.16 1.64
CA VAL A 63 0.93 3.04 1.15
C VAL A 63 2.45 3.33 1.14
N GLY A 64 2.89 4.41 1.81
CA GLY A 64 4.31 4.72 2.00
C GLY A 64 5.01 5.35 0.79
N LEU A 65 4.27 5.90 -0.19
CA LEU A 65 4.83 6.52 -1.40
C LEU A 65 4.94 8.06 -1.31
N SER A 66 4.93 8.61 -0.11
CA SER A 66 4.93 10.07 0.14
C SER A 66 6.07 10.85 -0.52
N TYR A 67 7.19 10.18 -0.75
CA TYR A 67 8.43 10.76 -1.29
C TYR A 67 8.49 10.79 -2.82
N LEU A 68 7.66 10.00 -3.51
CA LEU A 68 7.62 9.99 -4.97
C LEU A 68 7.03 11.29 -5.51
N THR A 69 7.52 11.73 -6.67
CA THR A 69 6.90 12.82 -7.42
C THR A 69 5.82 12.28 -8.36
N ILE A 70 4.81 13.11 -8.66
CA ILE A 70 3.69 12.70 -9.52
C ILE A 70 4.17 12.44 -10.96
N ASP A 71 5.18 13.16 -11.41
CA ASP A 71 5.79 13.01 -12.74
C ASP A 71 6.82 11.87 -12.84
N ARG A 72 6.98 11.07 -11.78
CA ARG A 72 7.94 9.97 -11.74
C ARG A 72 7.68 8.97 -12.87
N GLU A 73 8.68 8.73 -13.70
CA GLU A 73 8.56 7.77 -14.78
C GLU A 73 8.38 6.33 -14.25
N SER A 74 7.36 5.62 -14.76
CA SER A 74 7.02 4.26 -14.29
C SER A 74 8.17 3.27 -14.44
N ARG A 75 9.05 3.43 -15.45
CA ARG A 75 10.24 2.59 -15.65
C ARG A 75 11.31 2.74 -14.54
N THR A 76 11.22 3.78 -13.71
CA THR A 76 12.17 4.05 -12.63
C THR A 76 11.64 3.59 -11.26
N LEU A 77 10.44 3.02 -11.23
CA LEU A 77 9.82 2.49 -10.03
C LEU A 77 10.39 1.11 -9.69
N SER A 78 10.57 0.83 -8.42
CA SER A 78 10.78 -0.54 -7.94
C SER A 78 9.49 -1.36 -8.10
N GLY A 79 9.61 -2.71 -8.08
CA GLY A 79 8.44 -3.59 -8.17
C GLY A 79 7.38 -3.28 -7.10
N GLY A 80 7.79 -3.10 -5.84
CA GLY A 80 6.89 -2.75 -4.75
C GLY A 80 6.23 -1.36 -4.90
N GLU A 81 6.95 -0.35 -5.40
CA GLU A 81 6.36 0.96 -5.71
C GLU A 81 5.30 0.87 -6.80
N ALA A 82 5.59 0.15 -7.89
CA ALA A 82 4.66 -0.05 -9.00
C ALA A 82 3.39 -0.78 -8.55
N GLN A 83 3.53 -1.83 -7.70
CA GLN A 83 2.42 -2.57 -7.14
C GLN A 83 1.53 -1.67 -6.26
N ARG A 84 2.13 -0.86 -5.38
CA ARG A 84 1.39 0.08 -4.51
C ARG A 84 0.69 1.18 -5.29
N ILE A 85 1.30 1.71 -6.37
CA ILE A 85 0.64 2.67 -7.27
C ILE A 85 -0.56 2.02 -7.97
N LYS A 86 -0.41 0.77 -8.44
CA LYS A 86 -1.53 0.03 -9.05
C LYS A 86 -2.67 -0.16 -8.04
N LEU A 87 -2.36 -0.51 -6.80
CA LEU A 87 -3.33 -0.63 -5.73
C LEU A 87 -4.05 0.71 -5.46
N ALA A 88 -3.30 1.82 -5.41
CA ALA A 88 -3.84 3.17 -5.24
C ALA A 88 -4.86 3.55 -6.34
N THR A 89 -4.57 3.20 -7.58
CA THR A 89 -5.50 3.45 -8.70
C THR A 89 -6.79 2.65 -8.60
N GLN A 90 -6.71 1.43 -8.09
CA GLN A 90 -7.86 0.54 -7.93
C GLN A 90 -8.80 1.00 -6.79
N ILE A 91 -8.24 1.39 -5.65
CA ILE A 91 -9.02 1.89 -4.50
C ILE A 91 -9.73 3.21 -4.83
N GLY A 92 -9.07 4.10 -5.56
CA GLY A 92 -9.69 5.36 -6.00
C GLY A 92 -10.87 5.18 -6.95
N SER A 93 -11.10 3.98 -7.50
CA SER A 93 -12.25 3.70 -8.36
C SER A 93 -13.56 3.48 -7.61
N GLY A 94 -13.52 3.23 -6.29
CA GLY A 94 -14.70 2.93 -5.48
C GLY A 94 -15.44 1.65 -5.88
N LEU A 95 -14.77 0.72 -6.59
CA LEU A 95 -15.34 -0.55 -7.02
C LEU A 95 -15.62 -1.43 -5.80
N THR A 96 -16.75 -2.14 -5.85
CA THR A 96 -17.18 -3.12 -4.86
C THR A 96 -17.35 -4.49 -5.51
N GLY A 97 -17.21 -5.57 -4.71
CA GLY A 97 -17.34 -6.94 -5.22
C GLY A 97 -16.15 -7.40 -6.08
N VAL A 98 -14.99 -6.77 -5.92
CA VAL A 98 -13.76 -7.10 -6.65
C VAL A 98 -12.88 -8.03 -5.81
N LEU A 99 -12.21 -8.97 -6.47
CA LEU A 99 -11.14 -9.78 -5.89
C LEU A 99 -9.78 -9.12 -6.17
N TYR A 100 -9.07 -8.76 -5.10
CA TYR A 100 -7.70 -8.27 -5.15
C TYR A 100 -6.73 -9.38 -4.72
N VAL A 101 -5.71 -9.60 -5.53
CA VAL A 101 -4.61 -10.52 -5.20
C VAL A 101 -3.32 -9.71 -5.09
N LEU A 102 -2.70 -9.75 -3.91
CA LEU A 102 -1.52 -8.98 -3.57
C LEU A 102 -0.40 -9.95 -3.14
N ASP A 103 0.78 -9.75 -3.69
CA ASP A 103 1.97 -10.53 -3.39
C ASP A 103 2.97 -9.65 -2.64
N GLU A 104 3.23 -9.99 -1.37
CA GLU A 104 4.12 -9.27 -0.45
C GLU A 104 3.99 -7.73 -0.46
N PRO A 105 2.78 -7.17 -0.27
CA PRO A 105 2.58 -5.73 -0.39
C PRO A 105 3.31 -4.91 0.68
N THR A 106 3.74 -5.54 1.78
CA THR A 106 4.49 -4.89 2.87
C THR A 106 6.00 -4.83 2.63
N ILE A 107 6.50 -5.50 1.57
CA ILE A 107 7.94 -5.56 1.32
C ILE A 107 8.58 -4.16 1.20
N GLY A 108 9.67 -3.96 1.94
CA GLY A 108 10.40 -2.69 1.94
C GLY A 108 9.69 -1.53 2.64
N LEU A 109 8.59 -1.77 3.35
CA LEU A 109 7.93 -0.77 4.18
C LEU A 109 8.53 -0.73 5.59
N HIS A 110 8.54 0.47 6.17
CA HIS A 110 8.79 0.63 7.60
C HIS A 110 7.54 0.25 8.40
N HIS A 111 7.68 -0.27 9.62
CA HIS A 111 6.55 -0.71 10.47
C HIS A 111 5.36 0.26 10.53
N ARG A 112 5.64 1.57 10.59
CA ARG A 112 4.58 2.60 10.58
C ARG A 112 3.79 2.64 9.28
N ASP A 113 4.46 2.41 8.16
CA ASP A 113 3.83 2.44 6.84
C ASP A 113 3.08 1.12 6.57
N THR A 114 3.57 -0.01 7.10
CA THR A 114 2.85 -1.29 7.11
C THR A 114 1.47 -1.15 7.78
N GLU A 115 1.41 -0.48 8.94
CA GLU A 115 0.15 -0.25 9.65
C GLU A 115 -0.86 0.58 8.84
N ARG A 116 -0.38 1.63 8.17
CA ARG A 116 -1.22 2.45 7.28
C ARG A 116 -1.73 1.66 6.09
N LEU A 117 -0.85 0.86 5.47
CA LEU A 117 -1.23 -0.02 4.38
C LEU A 117 -2.31 -1.01 4.83
N LEU A 118 -2.14 -1.70 5.97
CA LEU A 118 -3.11 -2.63 6.51
C LEU A 118 -4.48 -1.98 6.76
N ASN A 119 -4.49 -0.78 7.34
CA ASN A 119 -5.72 -0.03 7.53
C ASN A 119 -6.42 0.31 6.19
N SER A 120 -5.65 0.66 5.17
CA SER A 120 -6.18 0.94 3.83
C SER A 120 -6.72 -0.32 3.16
N LEU A 121 -6.07 -1.47 3.34
CA LEU A 121 -6.54 -2.77 2.86
C LEU A 121 -7.84 -3.22 3.57
N LYS A 122 -7.92 -3.02 4.89
CA LYS A 122 -9.16 -3.26 5.64
C LYS A 122 -10.31 -2.39 5.15
N ASN A 123 -10.07 -1.11 4.94
CA ASN A 123 -11.08 -0.21 4.39
C ASN A 123 -11.56 -0.70 3.01
N LEU A 124 -10.63 -1.20 2.17
CA LEU A 124 -10.99 -1.77 0.87
C LEU A 124 -11.86 -3.03 1.00
N ARG A 125 -11.55 -3.92 1.95
CA ARG A 125 -12.36 -5.09 2.31
C ARG A 125 -13.77 -4.65 2.76
N ASP A 126 -13.84 -3.68 3.66
CA ASP A 126 -15.08 -3.22 4.28
C ASP A 126 -16.02 -2.52 3.27
N LEU A 127 -15.51 -2.11 2.11
CA LEU A 127 -16.31 -1.70 0.96
C LEU A 127 -16.99 -2.87 0.23
N GLY A 128 -16.84 -4.11 0.69
CA GLY A 128 -17.44 -5.30 0.09
C GLY A 128 -16.55 -5.99 -0.94
N ASN A 129 -15.23 -5.82 -0.84
CA ASN A 129 -14.25 -6.51 -1.67
C ASN A 129 -13.66 -7.72 -0.97
N THR A 130 -13.03 -8.62 -1.76
CA THR A 130 -12.26 -9.75 -1.26
C THR A 130 -10.78 -9.50 -1.52
N LEU A 131 -9.94 -9.73 -0.52
CA LEU A 131 -8.48 -9.58 -0.63
C LEU A 131 -7.82 -10.94 -0.36
N ILE A 132 -6.97 -11.38 -1.28
CA ILE A 132 -6.02 -12.47 -1.07
C ILE A 132 -4.63 -11.84 -1.00
N ILE A 133 -3.93 -12.06 0.11
CA ILE A 133 -2.63 -11.46 0.37
C ILE A 133 -1.64 -12.59 0.65
N VAL A 134 -0.60 -12.69 -0.15
CA VAL A 134 0.54 -13.56 0.12
C VAL A 134 1.50 -12.77 0.98
N GLU A 135 1.76 -13.21 2.19
CA GLU A 135 2.57 -12.47 3.17
C GLU A 135 3.27 -13.39 4.17
N HIS A 136 4.35 -12.87 4.74
CA HIS A 136 5.10 -13.49 5.82
C HIS A 136 5.39 -12.50 6.98
N ASP A 137 4.85 -11.30 6.91
CA ASP A 137 4.90 -10.33 8.01
C ASP A 137 3.93 -10.75 9.11
N GLU A 138 4.45 -10.91 10.35
CA GLU A 138 3.68 -11.38 11.50
C GLU A 138 2.45 -10.52 11.77
N LYS A 139 2.57 -9.18 11.66
CA LYS A 139 1.48 -8.26 11.92
C LYS A 139 0.36 -8.44 10.90
N THR A 140 0.71 -8.57 9.62
CA THR A 140 -0.24 -8.80 8.53
C THR A 140 -0.98 -10.10 8.73
N ILE A 141 -0.26 -11.18 9.09
CA ILE A 141 -0.87 -12.50 9.36
C ILE A 141 -1.87 -12.41 10.52
N ARG A 142 -1.51 -11.75 11.63
CA ARG A 142 -2.39 -11.60 12.81
C ARG A 142 -3.65 -10.77 12.54
N GLU A 143 -3.61 -9.90 11.54
CA GLU A 143 -4.71 -8.99 11.17
C GLU A 143 -5.65 -9.58 10.09
N ALA A 144 -5.33 -10.78 9.57
CA ALA A 144 -6.14 -11.46 8.57
C ALA A 144 -7.42 -12.05 9.18
N ASP A 145 -8.52 -12.00 8.43
CA ASP A 145 -9.79 -12.63 8.84
C ASP A 145 -9.72 -14.15 8.70
N HIS A 146 -8.94 -14.64 7.74
CA HIS A 146 -8.72 -16.05 7.46
C HIS A 146 -7.30 -16.26 6.93
N ILE A 147 -6.65 -17.31 7.37
CA ILE A 147 -5.26 -17.65 7.00
C ILE A 147 -5.26 -19.03 6.36
N ILE A 148 -4.51 -19.18 5.29
CA ILE A 148 -4.20 -20.46 4.64
C ILE A 148 -2.68 -20.62 4.71
N ASP A 149 -2.22 -21.56 5.56
CA ASP A 149 -0.80 -21.87 5.70
C ASP A 149 -0.40 -22.92 4.71
N MET A 150 0.55 -22.58 3.83
CA MET A 150 1.02 -23.43 2.73
C MET A 150 2.37 -24.02 3.08
N GLY A 151 2.52 -25.33 2.84
CA GLY A 151 3.77 -26.04 3.18
C GLY A 151 3.75 -27.49 2.70
N PRO A 152 4.42 -28.41 3.47
CA PRO A 152 5.27 -28.16 4.64
C PRO A 152 6.63 -27.55 4.33
N GLY A 153 7.11 -27.67 3.09
CA GLY A 153 8.38 -27.10 2.62
C GLY A 153 8.18 -26.11 1.47
N ALA A 154 9.22 -25.92 0.68
CA ALA A 154 9.23 -25.06 -0.50
C ALA A 154 9.45 -25.86 -1.79
N GLY A 155 9.06 -25.29 -2.94
CA GLY A 155 9.23 -25.91 -4.25
C GLY A 155 8.49 -27.25 -4.35
N GLU A 156 9.17 -28.29 -4.79
CA GLU A 156 8.60 -29.64 -4.99
C GLU A 156 8.09 -30.30 -3.70
N ASN A 157 8.56 -29.85 -2.53
CA ASN A 157 8.16 -30.34 -1.22
C ASN A 157 7.11 -29.45 -0.53
N GLY A 158 6.49 -28.55 -1.26
CA GLY A 158 5.49 -27.62 -0.77
C GLY A 158 4.21 -27.66 -1.59
N GLY A 159 3.40 -26.61 -1.45
CA GLY A 159 2.18 -26.45 -2.24
C GLY A 159 0.95 -27.12 -1.64
N GLU A 160 1.06 -27.73 -0.46
CA GLU A 160 -0.07 -28.32 0.26
C GLU A 160 -0.62 -27.34 1.31
N ILE A 161 -1.92 -27.42 1.60
CA ILE A 161 -2.51 -26.69 2.72
C ILE A 161 -2.19 -27.45 4.01
N VAL A 162 -1.34 -26.88 4.84
CA VAL A 162 -0.96 -27.43 6.14
C VAL A 162 -2.03 -27.14 7.18
N CYS A 163 -2.56 -25.93 7.16
CA CYS A 163 -3.58 -25.46 8.07
C CYS A 163 -4.40 -24.33 7.44
N SER A 164 -5.66 -24.17 7.85
CA SER A 164 -6.54 -23.11 7.36
C SER A 164 -7.53 -22.73 8.47
N GLY A 165 -7.71 -21.44 8.71
CA GLY A 165 -8.62 -20.94 9.75
C GLY A 165 -8.26 -19.55 10.24
N GLY A 166 -8.77 -19.16 11.39
CA GLY A 166 -8.38 -17.93 12.07
C GLY A 166 -6.99 -18.04 12.70
N ILE A 167 -6.52 -16.95 13.29
CA ILE A 167 -5.18 -16.89 13.93
C ILE A 167 -4.99 -17.97 14.99
N GLU A 168 -6.02 -18.25 15.79
CA GLU A 168 -5.97 -19.28 16.85
C GLU A 168 -5.87 -20.70 16.26
N ASP A 169 -6.50 -20.96 15.12
CA ASP A 169 -6.41 -22.26 14.43
C ASP A 169 -4.98 -22.52 13.94
N ILE A 170 -4.32 -21.49 13.41
CA ILE A 170 -2.93 -21.57 12.93
C ILE A 170 -1.95 -21.77 14.11
N ILE A 171 -2.10 -21.00 15.17
CA ILE A 171 -1.24 -21.09 16.38
C ILE A 171 -1.33 -22.48 17.02
N ASN A 172 -2.51 -23.10 17.02
CA ASN A 172 -2.73 -24.41 17.63
C ASN A 172 -2.48 -25.58 16.65
N CYS A 173 -2.19 -25.31 15.40
CA CYS A 173 -1.91 -26.33 14.39
C CYS A 173 -0.50 -26.93 14.58
N LYS A 174 -0.42 -28.18 14.98
CA LYS A 174 0.84 -28.86 15.29
C LYS A 174 1.81 -28.95 14.10
N ASN A 175 1.28 -28.99 12.88
CA ASN A 175 2.06 -29.12 11.65
C ASN A 175 2.48 -27.76 11.07
N SER A 176 1.94 -26.66 11.56
CA SER A 176 2.24 -25.32 11.09
C SER A 176 3.55 -24.80 11.68
N ILE A 177 4.54 -24.57 10.83
CA ILE A 177 5.77 -23.87 11.19
C ILE A 177 5.44 -22.41 11.54
N THR A 178 4.61 -21.78 10.70
CA THR A 178 4.11 -20.41 10.92
C THR A 178 3.44 -20.30 12.30
N GLY A 179 2.59 -21.25 12.67
CA GLY A 179 1.94 -21.29 13.97
C GLY A 179 2.92 -21.36 15.15
N ARG A 180 3.98 -22.16 15.04
CA ARG A 180 5.03 -22.24 16.07
C ARG A 180 5.79 -20.94 16.26
N TYR A 181 6.12 -20.24 15.17
CA TYR A 181 6.73 -18.90 15.24
C TYR A 181 5.77 -17.88 15.84
N LEU A 182 4.51 -17.86 15.44
CA LEU A 182 3.49 -16.94 15.96
C LEU A 182 3.21 -17.15 17.45
N LYS A 183 3.36 -18.39 17.94
CA LYS A 183 3.24 -18.76 19.35
C LYS A 183 4.50 -18.46 20.16
N GLY A 184 5.64 -18.24 19.48
CA GLY A 184 6.94 -18.02 20.12
C GLY A 184 7.65 -19.31 20.57
N GLU A 185 7.16 -20.49 20.16
CA GLU A 185 7.83 -21.78 20.39
C GLU A 185 9.10 -21.92 19.55
N GLU A 186 9.10 -21.32 18.37
CA GLU A 186 10.29 -21.19 17.51
C GLU A 186 10.66 -19.72 17.34
N ARG A 187 11.96 -19.45 17.33
CA ARG A 187 12.51 -18.12 17.07
C ARG A 187 13.93 -18.22 16.54
N ILE A 188 14.32 -17.23 15.76
CA ILE A 188 15.72 -17.05 15.36
C ILE A 188 16.45 -16.39 16.54
N GLU A 189 17.37 -17.12 17.17
CA GLU A 189 18.12 -16.59 18.32
C GLU A 189 19.11 -15.51 17.86
N ILE A 190 19.11 -14.40 18.60
CA ILE A 190 20.13 -13.37 18.40
C ILE A 190 21.46 -13.93 18.96
N PRO A 191 22.52 -14.04 18.16
CA PRO A 191 23.80 -14.56 18.63
C PRO A 191 24.37 -13.69 19.75
N LYS A 192 24.81 -14.33 20.83
CA LYS A 192 25.40 -13.64 21.99
C LYS A 192 26.70 -12.93 21.63
N GLU A 193 27.43 -13.46 20.66
CA GLU A 193 28.66 -12.87 20.14
C GLU A 193 28.48 -12.49 18.67
N ARG A 194 28.83 -11.27 18.32
CA ARG A 194 28.88 -10.82 16.93
C ARG A 194 30.22 -11.20 16.31
N ARG A 195 30.22 -11.54 15.01
CA ARG A 195 31.46 -11.71 14.26
C ARG A 195 32.28 -10.42 14.39
N LYS A 196 33.52 -10.55 14.76
CA LYS A 196 34.51 -9.44 14.70
C LYS A 196 34.71 -9.16 13.20
N GLY A 197 34.55 -7.88 12.79
CA GLY A 197 34.88 -7.42 11.44
C GLY A 197 36.36 -7.38 11.21
#